data_0aaa0934cf4958a5389d2fe30b5e7657
#
_entry.id   0aaa0934cf4958a5389d2fe30b5e7657
#
_cell.length_a   1.000
_cell.length_b   1.000
_cell.length_c   1.000
_cell.angle_alpha   90.00
_cell.angle_beta   90.00
_cell.angle_gamma   90.00
#
_symmetry.space_group_name_H-M   'P 1'
#
loop_
_entity.id
_entity.type
_entity.pdbx_description
1 polymer ?
#
loop_
_entity_poly.entity_id
_entity_poly.type
_entity_poly.pdbx_seq_one_letter_code
_entity_poly.pdbx_strand_id
1 'polypeptide(L)'
;MANEENLTPFTSDQSREEAVKNGQKGGIASGQARRQKKTLSELAKMIAENPAPASAKKKLAKMGISDEDANNNACIAAAVYDKAIKGNMQAVDKWEQLVAVSKSDESKYELPARVLGKAFVDINRQIKPNIEYVFEGGRGGLKSSFVAFKIVELIKNNPQMHACITRQVAGTLKDSVYANMKWAINELGLMEEFECKVSPLEIKYIKTGQTIYFRGLDDETKLKSIKPEFGYIGILWKEEKDQMKGDAQERSVNQSVLRGGDESYDFSSYNPPKSKSNWVNRIKLTPNPKRVIHHSSYLEAPAEWLGQKFIDDAAHLKEINPEAYEHEYLGVPNGDGGNVFEYLEIRDITDEEISRMDRIFAGVDYGWYPDAFCYLRTYYDSAREKIYLIDELYVNKWSNSKTADWIKKKGYDDYTMICDSAEPKSVNDFRDAGLPARGAIKGPGSIEYGFKFLQTKTIVIDPKRTPNAYKEITEYEYDRDKEGNVISGYPDGNDHAISALRYAYEPLFNRRGHSA
;
A
#
# COMPACT_ATOMS: atom_id res chain seq x y z
N MET A 1 -3.54 -23.22 29.72
CA MET A 1 -2.52 -22.74 30.67
C MET A 1 -1.18 -23.15 30.11
N ALA A 2 -0.34 -22.18 29.77
CA ALA A 2 1.03 -22.45 29.36
C ALA A 2 1.81 -22.90 30.61
N ASN A 3 2.54 -23.97 30.48
CA ASN A 3 3.31 -24.55 31.57
C ASN A 3 4.49 -23.63 31.84
N GLU A 4 4.49 -22.90 32.95
CA GLU A 4 5.54 -21.93 33.35
C GLU A 4 6.92 -22.59 33.52
N GLU A 5 6.99 -23.90 33.69
CA GLU A 5 8.23 -24.67 33.84
C GLU A 5 9.08 -24.72 32.55
N ASN A 6 8.56 -24.30 31.39
CA ASN A 6 9.28 -24.33 30.11
C ASN A 6 9.71 -22.94 29.60
N LEU A 7 9.56 -21.90 30.40
CA LEU A 7 10.00 -20.55 30.06
C LEU A 7 11.42 -20.32 30.62
N THR A 8 12.43 -20.47 29.79
CA THR A 8 13.79 -19.98 30.11
C THR A 8 13.80 -18.46 29.91
N PRO A 9 14.00 -17.65 30.96
CA PRO A 9 14.07 -16.19 30.82
C PRO A 9 15.29 -15.81 29.99
N PHE A 10 15.11 -14.83 29.09
CA PHE A 10 16.21 -14.24 28.36
C PHE A 10 17.12 -13.49 29.35
N THR A 11 18.37 -13.91 29.47
CA THR A 11 19.39 -13.19 30.23
C THR A 11 20.30 -12.44 29.27
N SER A 12 20.87 -11.31 29.71
CA SER A 12 21.77 -10.42 28.93
C SER A 12 23.03 -11.11 28.41
N ASP A 13 23.35 -12.30 28.90
CA ASP A 13 24.60 -13.03 28.64
C ASP A 13 24.45 -14.15 27.57
N GLN A 14 23.27 -14.30 26.97
CA GLN A 14 23.07 -15.30 25.90
C GLN A 14 23.65 -14.82 24.57
N SER A 15 24.46 -15.67 23.95
CA SER A 15 24.98 -15.40 22.63
C SER A 15 23.84 -15.35 21.58
N ARG A 16 24.03 -14.54 20.51
CA ARG A 16 23.07 -14.41 19.41
C ARG A 16 22.72 -15.77 18.77
N GLU A 17 23.67 -16.71 18.75
CA GLU A 17 23.49 -18.06 18.20
C GLU A 17 22.59 -18.94 19.10
N GLU A 18 22.71 -18.82 20.41
CA GLU A 18 21.84 -19.53 21.35
C GLU A 18 20.41 -19.00 21.31
N ALA A 19 20.22 -17.70 21.18
CA ALA A 19 18.91 -17.07 21.03
C ALA A 19 18.20 -17.55 19.73
N VAL A 20 18.92 -17.65 18.62
CA VAL A 20 18.41 -18.20 17.35
C VAL A 20 18.04 -19.67 17.48
N LYS A 21 18.88 -20.48 18.14
CA LYS A 21 18.66 -21.92 18.34
C LYS A 21 17.44 -22.19 19.24
N ASN A 22 17.25 -21.37 20.27
CA ASN A 22 16.10 -21.46 21.16
C ASN A 22 14.80 -20.99 20.45
N GLY A 23 14.88 -19.95 19.64
CA GLY A 23 13.79 -19.50 18.79
C GLY A 23 13.34 -20.56 17.77
N GLN A 24 14.29 -21.24 17.13
CA GLN A 24 14.00 -22.37 16.22
C GLN A 24 13.34 -23.55 16.92
N LYS A 25 13.84 -23.93 18.12
CA LYS A 25 13.22 -25.00 18.93
C LYS A 25 11.78 -24.64 19.34
N GLY A 26 11.55 -23.40 19.77
CA GLY A 26 10.21 -22.90 20.10
C GLY A 26 9.25 -22.92 18.90
N GLY A 27 9.74 -22.54 17.72
CA GLY A 27 8.99 -22.58 16.47
C GLY A 27 8.59 -23.99 16.04
N ILE A 28 9.50 -24.97 16.17
CA ILE A 28 9.25 -26.38 15.86
C ILE A 28 8.22 -26.96 16.84
N ALA A 29 8.38 -26.72 18.15
CA ALA A 29 7.44 -27.19 19.17
C ALA A 29 6.04 -26.60 19.00
N SER A 30 5.94 -25.30 18.68
CA SER A 30 4.67 -24.63 18.36
C SER A 30 4.02 -25.21 17.10
N GLY A 31 4.81 -25.50 16.05
CA GLY A 31 4.33 -26.13 14.81
C GLY A 31 3.82 -27.55 15.03
N GLN A 32 4.49 -28.32 15.88
CA GLN A 32 4.05 -29.69 16.27
C GLN A 32 2.77 -29.64 17.10
N ALA A 33 2.67 -28.73 18.07
CA ALA A 33 1.46 -28.56 18.89
C ALA A 33 0.25 -28.10 18.04
N ARG A 34 0.45 -27.25 17.01
CA ARG A 34 -0.61 -26.88 16.06
C ARG A 34 -1.08 -28.04 15.18
N ARG A 35 -0.16 -28.89 14.71
CA ARG A 35 -0.51 -30.12 13.95
C ARG A 35 -1.28 -31.10 14.82
N GLN A 36 -0.85 -31.32 16.07
CA GLN A 36 -1.57 -32.19 17.01
C GLN A 36 -2.98 -31.66 17.32
N LYS A 37 -3.16 -30.34 17.51
CA LYS A 37 -4.49 -29.74 17.70
C LYS A 37 -5.40 -29.92 16.49
N LYS A 38 -4.87 -29.82 15.27
CA LYS A 38 -5.64 -30.04 14.03
C LYS A 38 -6.07 -31.50 13.91
N THR A 39 -5.17 -32.43 14.18
CA THR A 39 -5.47 -33.87 14.17
C THR A 39 -6.51 -34.28 15.22
N LEU A 40 -6.43 -33.71 16.43
CA LEU A 40 -7.42 -33.91 17.48
C LEU A 40 -8.79 -33.32 17.12
N SER A 41 -8.84 -32.17 16.46
CA SER A 41 -10.08 -31.57 15.97
C SER A 41 -10.75 -32.44 14.88
N GLU A 42 -9.95 -32.96 13.95
CA GLU A 42 -10.44 -33.87 12.90
C GLU A 42 -10.98 -35.19 13.49
N LEU A 43 -10.27 -35.77 14.43
CA LEU A 43 -10.72 -36.96 15.14
C LEU A 43 -12.01 -36.69 15.95
N ALA A 44 -12.10 -35.56 16.63
CA ALA A 44 -13.31 -35.16 17.35
C ALA A 44 -14.51 -35.00 16.41
N LYS A 45 -14.29 -34.46 15.20
CA LYS A 45 -15.32 -34.34 14.16
C LYS A 45 -15.81 -35.70 13.68
N MET A 46 -14.89 -36.61 13.37
CA MET A 46 -15.24 -37.98 12.98
C MET A 46 -16.01 -38.73 14.07
N ILE A 47 -15.62 -38.60 15.34
CA ILE A 47 -16.33 -39.20 16.49
C ILE A 47 -17.73 -38.59 16.63
N ALA A 48 -17.86 -37.30 16.43
CA ALA A 48 -19.12 -36.55 16.56
C ALA A 48 -20.15 -36.94 15.49
N GLU A 49 -19.70 -37.27 14.29
CA GLU A 49 -20.54 -37.65 13.14
C GLU A 49 -20.92 -39.16 13.17
N ASN A 50 -20.29 -39.96 14.01
CA ASN A 50 -20.64 -41.37 14.13
C ASN A 50 -22.06 -41.57 14.68
N PRO A 51 -22.76 -42.65 14.26
CA PRO A 51 -24.10 -43.00 14.76
C PRO A 51 -24.14 -43.11 16.29
N ALA A 52 -25.19 -42.61 16.89
CA ALA A 52 -25.40 -42.69 18.34
C ALA A 52 -25.46 -44.15 18.82
N PRO A 53 -24.96 -44.45 20.02
CA PRO A 53 -25.12 -45.79 20.65
C PRO A 53 -26.60 -46.16 20.75
N ALA A 54 -26.91 -47.45 20.62
CA ALA A 54 -28.30 -47.96 20.64
C ALA A 54 -29.07 -47.54 21.90
N SER A 55 -28.40 -47.42 23.05
CA SER A 55 -28.98 -46.94 24.31
C SER A 55 -29.39 -45.45 24.27
N ALA A 56 -28.66 -44.63 23.51
CA ALA A 56 -28.94 -43.19 23.36
C ALA A 56 -30.02 -42.93 22.31
N LYS A 57 -30.13 -43.70 21.26
CA LYS A 57 -31.13 -43.56 20.19
C LYS A 57 -32.57 -43.50 20.73
N LYS A 58 -32.93 -44.37 21.70
CA LYS A 58 -34.25 -44.36 22.35
C LYS A 58 -34.56 -43.04 23.08
N LYS A 59 -33.52 -42.39 23.62
CA LYS A 59 -33.67 -41.08 24.30
C LYS A 59 -33.80 -39.97 23.28
N LEU A 60 -33.01 -39.98 22.21
CA LEU A 60 -33.08 -39.00 21.12
C LEU A 60 -34.41 -39.03 20.39
N ALA A 61 -34.97 -40.23 20.15
CA ALA A 61 -36.29 -40.41 19.55
C ALA A 61 -37.41 -39.78 20.40
N LYS A 62 -37.31 -39.86 21.75
CA LYS A 62 -38.26 -39.18 22.66
C LYS A 62 -38.15 -37.66 22.61
N MET A 63 -37.04 -37.10 22.13
CA MET A 63 -36.81 -35.66 21.93
C MET A 63 -37.14 -35.22 20.51
N GLY A 64 -37.70 -36.12 19.67
CA GLY A 64 -38.13 -35.81 18.30
C GLY A 64 -37.01 -35.87 17.25
N ILE A 65 -35.84 -36.43 17.60
CA ILE A 65 -34.70 -36.61 16.69
C ILE A 65 -34.86 -37.92 15.92
N SER A 66 -34.81 -37.83 14.59
CA SER A 66 -34.94 -39.01 13.70
C SER A 66 -33.76 -39.98 13.86
N ASP A 67 -33.95 -41.25 13.45
CA ASP A 67 -32.88 -42.25 13.52
C ASP A 67 -31.70 -41.93 12.59
N GLU A 68 -31.96 -41.18 11.51
CA GLU A 68 -30.97 -40.71 10.55
C GLU A 68 -30.09 -39.59 11.15
N ASP A 69 -30.68 -38.70 11.97
CA ASP A 69 -30.00 -37.60 12.64
C ASP A 69 -29.38 -38.01 13.99
N ALA A 70 -29.63 -39.24 14.45
CA ALA A 70 -29.17 -39.75 15.74
C ALA A 70 -27.68 -40.11 15.70
N ASN A 71 -26.82 -39.11 15.86
CA ASN A 71 -25.37 -39.20 15.92
C ASN A 71 -24.84 -38.76 17.29
N ASN A 72 -23.54 -38.83 17.52
CA ASN A 72 -22.92 -38.44 18.79
C ASN A 72 -23.05 -36.92 19.06
N ASN A 73 -23.13 -36.05 18.04
CA ASN A 73 -23.44 -34.64 18.21
C ASN A 73 -24.83 -34.45 18.83
N ALA A 74 -25.82 -35.19 18.33
CA ALA A 74 -27.18 -35.17 18.90
C ALA A 74 -27.19 -35.65 20.35
N CYS A 75 -26.35 -36.65 20.73
CA CYS A 75 -26.21 -37.07 22.10
C CYS A 75 -25.61 -35.98 23.01
N ILE A 76 -24.59 -35.25 22.53
CA ILE A 76 -23.96 -34.15 23.27
C ILE A 76 -24.94 -32.99 23.46
N ALA A 77 -25.63 -32.60 22.39
CA ALA A 77 -26.65 -31.55 22.44
C ALA A 77 -27.77 -31.89 23.42
N ALA A 78 -28.30 -33.11 23.37
CA ALA A 78 -29.32 -33.57 24.30
C ALA A 78 -28.83 -33.56 25.76
N ALA A 79 -27.56 -33.93 26.01
CA ALA A 79 -26.98 -33.91 27.35
C ALA A 79 -26.78 -32.48 27.90
N VAL A 80 -26.41 -31.53 27.06
CA VAL A 80 -26.30 -30.12 27.41
C VAL A 80 -27.68 -29.55 27.70
N TYR A 81 -28.67 -29.82 26.84
CA TYR A 81 -30.07 -29.39 27.04
C TYR A 81 -30.64 -29.92 28.36
N ASP A 82 -30.48 -31.22 28.65
CA ASP A 82 -30.98 -31.82 29.88
C ASP A 82 -30.38 -31.17 31.18
N LYS A 83 -29.14 -30.71 31.12
CA LYS A 83 -28.50 -29.98 32.21
C LYS A 83 -28.97 -28.55 32.29
N ALA A 84 -29.15 -27.89 31.14
CA ALA A 84 -29.63 -26.52 31.07
C ALA A 84 -31.03 -26.36 31.66
N ILE A 85 -31.98 -27.23 31.28
CA ILE A 85 -33.34 -27.19 31.82
C ILE A 85 -33.42 -27.52 33.33
N LYS A 86 -32.38 -28.15 33.90
CA LYS A 86 -32.24 -28.40 35.34
C LYS A 86 -31.58 -27.23 36.08
N GLY A 87 -31.37 -26.10 35.44
CA GLY A 87 -30.87 -24.86 36.06
C GLY A 87 -29.34 -24.77 36.16
N ASN A 88 -28.58 -25.61 35.45
CA ASN A 88 -27.14 -25.47 35.41
C ASN A 88 -26.73 -24.33 34.47
N MET A 89 -26.31 -23.20 35.03
CA MET A 89 -25.99 -21.97 34.28
C MET A 89 -24.89 -22.18 33.23
N GLN A 90 -23.83 -22.99 33.53
CA GLN A 90 -22.79 -23.27 32.53
C GLN A 90 -23.33 -24.10 31.35
N ALA A 91 -24.35 -24.93 31.57
CA ALA A 91 -25.01 -25.66 30.49
C ALA A 91 -25.98 -24.75 29.72
N VAL A 92 -26.59 -23.74 30.36
CA VAL A 92 -27.39 -22.72 29.68
C VAL A 92 -26.53 -21.91 28.75
N ASP A 93 -25.40 -21.36 29.21
CA ASP A 93 -24.45 -20.62 28.37
C ASP A 93 -23.96 -21.47 27.17
N LYS A 94 -23.67 -22.75 27.43
CA LYS A 94 -23.22 -23.68 26.39
C LYS A 94 -24.33 -24.03 25.39
N TRP A 95 -25.57 -24.13 25.85
CA TRP A 95 -26.72 -24.34 24.99
C TRP A 95 -27.01 -23.12 24.12
N GLU A 96 -26.96 -21.93 24.68
CA GLU A 96 -27.08 -20.69 23.92
C GLU A 96 -26.00 -20.56 22.85
N GLN A 97 -24.75 -20.92 23.16
CA GLN A 97 -23.67 -20.99 22.19
C GLN A 97 -23.94 -22.01 21.08
N LEU A 98 -24.45 -23.20 21.39
CA LEU A 98 -24.78 -24.24 20.42
C LEU A 98 -25.95 -23.80 19.51
N VAL A 99 -26.96 -23.18 20.08
CA VAL A 99 -28.09 -22.64 19.32
C VAL A 99 -27.67 -21.42 18.47
N ALA A 100 -26.75 -20.59 18.98
CA ALA A 100 -26.17 -19.49 18.21
C ALA A 100 -25.32 -20.00 17.02
N VAL A 101 -24.57 -21.10 17.19
CA VAL A 101 -23.81 -21.75 16.10
C VAL A 101 -24.75 -22.39 15.08
N SER A 102 -25.88 -23.00 15.50
CA SER A 102 -26.88 -23.53 14.56
C SER A 102 -27.67 -22.44 13.81
N LYS A 103 -27.71 -21.23 14.36
CA LYS A 103 -28.22 -20.03 13.65
C LYS A 103 -27.20 -19.45 12.64
N SER A 104 -25.94 -19.92 12.63
CA SER A 104 -24.94 -19.53 11.63
C SER A 104 -25.10 -20.23 10.26
N ASP A 105 -26.10 -21.06 10.09
CA ASP A 105 -26.68 -21.43 8.77
C ASP A 105 -27.69 -20.36 8.25
N GLU A 106 -27.71 -19.17 8.87
CA GLU A 106 -28.30 -17.99 8.24
C GLU A 106 -27.51 -17.74 6.94
N SER A 107 -28.21 -17.78 5.81
CA SER A 107 -27.67 -17.41 4.49
C SER A 107 -26.75 -16.20 4.61
N LYS A 108 -25.51 -16.30 4.07
CA LYS A 108 -24.57 -15.20 4.07
C LYS A 108 -25.28 -13.91 3.69
N TYR A 109 -25.03 -12.84 4.43
CA TYR A 109 -25.58 -11.53 4.08
C TYR A 109 -24.99 -11.08 2.74
N GLU A 110 -25.83 -10.78 1.78
CA GLU A 110 -25.43 -10.27 0.48
C GLU A 110 -25.90 -8.83 0.32
N LEU A 111 -25.07 -8.00 -0.35
CA LEU A 111 -25.47 -6.63 -0.66
C LEU A 111 -26.68 -6.61 -1.59
N PRO A 112 -27.73 -5.87 -1.26
CA PRO A 112 -28.90 -5.72 -2.14
C PRO A 112 -28.49 -5.10 -3.48
N ALA A 113 -29.04 -5.59 -4.57
CA ALA A 113 -28.73 -5.08 -5.92
C ALA A 113 -28.98 -3.56 -6.05
N ARG A 114 -29.92 -3.00 -5.28
CA ARG A 114 -30.26 -1.57 -5.28
C ARG A 114 -29.13 -0.65 -4.83
N VAL A 115 -28.13 -1.15 -4.08
CA VAL A 115 -26.99 -0.33 -3.60
C VAL A 115 -25.74 -0.52 -4.47
N LEU A 116 -25.77 -1.48 -5.43
CA LEU A 116 -24.65 -1.74 -6.31
C LEU A 116 -24.77 -0.93 -7.59
N GLY A 117 -23.88 0.02 -7.81
CA GLY A 117 -23.70 0.64 -9.11
C GLY A 117 -23.27 -0.42 -10.15
N LYS A 118 -23.66 -0.20 -11.42
CA LYS A 118 -23.41 -1.15 -12.52
C LYS A 118 -21.96 -1.61 -12.61
N ALA A 119 -21.00 -0.69 -12.42
CA ALA A 119 -19.57 -0.98 -12.43
C ALA A 119 -19.15 -2.03 -11.40
N PHE A 120 -19.88 -2.16 -10.29
CA PHE A 120 -19.45 -2.97 -9.15
C PHE A 120 -20.12 -4.35 -9.05
N VAL A 121 -21.09 -4.66 -9.91
CA VAL A 121 -21.82 -5.93 -9.85
C VAL A 121 -20.90 -7.14 -10.00
N ASP A 122 -20.03 -7.12 -11.00
CA ASP A 122 -19.16 -8.26 -11.30
C ASP A 122 -18.00 -8.35 -10.30
N ILE A 123 -17.37 -7.22 -9.98
CA ILE A 123 -16.26 -7.21 -9.01
C ILE A 123 -16.74 -7.62 -7.61
N ASN A 124 -17.96 -7.26 -7.21
CA ASN A 124 -18.54 -7.67 -5.92
C ASN A 124 -18.57 -9.18 -5.74
N ARG A 125 -18.88 -9.94 -6.81
CA ARG A 125 -18.90 -11.41 -6.81
C ARG A 125 -17.50 -12.04 -6.81
N GLN A 126 -16.50 -11.29 -7.26
CA GLN A 126 -15.12 -11.77 -7.41
C GLN A 126 -14.25 -11.50 -6.18
N ILE A 127 -14.72 -10.68 -5.22
CA ILE A 127 -13.95 -10.35 -4.01
C ILE A 127 -13.67 -11.61 -3.20
N LYS A 128 -12.39 -11.89 -2.98
CA LYS A 128 -11.86 -13.03 -2.24
C LYS A 128 -10.85 -12.57 -1.20
N PRO A 129 -10.64 -13.32 -0.12
CA PRO A 129 -9.59 -12.99 0.86
C PRO A 129 -8.19 -13.05 0.26
N ASN A 130 -7.25 -12.36 0.89
CA ASN A 130 -5.82 -12.33 0.57
C ASN A 130 -5.49 -11.74 -0.82
N ILE A 131 -6.37 -10.86 -1.31
CA ILE A 131 -6.22 -10.07 -2.53
C ILE A 131 -6.34 -8.59 -2.17
N GLU A 132 -5.48 -7.77 -2.76
CA GLU A 132 -5.58 -6.31 -2.73
C GLU A 132 -6.51 -5.84 -3.84
N TYR A 133 -7.55 -5.08 -3.48
CA TYR A 133 -8.49 -4.46 -4.41
C TYR A 133 -8.28 -2.96 -4.45
N VAL A 134 -7.87 -2.47 -5.59
CA VAL A 134 -7.59 -1.05 -5.84
C VAL A 134 -8.71 -0.48 -6.70
N PHE A 135 -9.54 0.38 -6.12
CA PHE A 135 -10.62 1.08 -6.80
C PHE A 135 -10.17 2.48 -7.18
N GLU A 136 -10.00 2.71 -8.46
CA GLU A 136 -9.61 4.00 -9.02
C GLU A 136 -10.66 4.55 -9.97
N GLY A 137 -10.56 5.82 -10.32
CA GLY A 137 -11.44 6.45 -11.30
C GLY A 137 -11.83 7.88 -10.94
N GLY A 138 -12.67 8.48 -11.76
CA GLY A 138 -13.08 9.87 -11.62
C GLY A 138 -14.06 10.14 -10.48
N ARG A 139 -14.42 11.42 -10.33
CA ARG A 139 -15.48 11.86 -9.41
C ARG A 139 -16.81 11.22 -9.79
N GLY A 140 -17.64 10.92 -8.80
CA GLY A 140 -18.94 10.27 -9.01
C GLY A 140 -18.86 8.79 -9.39
N GLY A 141 -17.66 8.18 -9.44
CA GLY A 141 -17.46 6.76 -9.76
C GLY A 141 -17.86 5.78 -8.65
N LEU A 142 -18.48 6.23 -7.56
CA LEU A 142 -19.07 5.42 -6.47
C LEU A 142 -18.08 4.50 -5.72
N LYS A 143 -16.79 4.65 -5.90
CA LYS A 143 -15.73 3.80 -5.31
C LYS A 143 -15.86 3.66 -3.79
N SER A 144 -15.84 4.79 -3.10
CA SER A 144 -15.88 4.84 -1.63
C SER A 144 -17.22 4.34 -1.07
N SER A 145 -18.33 4.58 -1.79
CA SER A 145 -19.64 4.05 -1.44
C SER A 145 -19.68 2.52 -1.52
N PHE A 146 -19.14 1.95 -2.61
CA PHE A 146 -19.06 0.51 -2.78
C PHE A 146 -18.21 -0.15 -1.70
N VAL A 147 -17.02 0.39 -1.41
CA VAL A 147 -16.14 -0.16 -0.37
C VAL A 147 -16.81 -0.11 1.00
N ALA A 148 -17.52 0.99 1.32
CA ALA A 148 -18.26 1.11 2.58
C ALA A 148 -19.34 0.03 2.71
N PHE A 149 -20.16 -0.21 1.68
CA PHE A 149 -21.14 -1.31 1.66
C PHE A 149 -20.47 -2.67 1.83
N LYS A 150 -19.35 -2.90 1.13
CA LYS A 150 -18.63 -4.17 1.18
C LYS A 150 -18.04 -4.45 2.56
N ILE A 151 -17.57 -3.44 3.28
CA ILE A 151 -17.10 -3.58 4.65
C ILE A 151 -18.25 -4.01 5.57
N VAL A 152 -19.46 -3.45 5.42
CA VAL A 152 -20.63 -3.86 6.20
C VAL A 152 -20.97 -5.33 5.94
N GLU A 153 -20.98 -5.76 4.67
CA GLU A 153 -21.20 -7.17 4.30
C GLU A 153 -20.14 -8.09 4.93
N LEU A 154 -18.86 -7.72 4.84
CA LEU A 154 -17.76 -8.52 5.37
C LEU A 154 -17.81 -8.61 6.91
N ILE A 155 -18.14 -7.54 7.62
CA ILE A 155 -18.33 -7.54 9.08
C ILE A 155 -19.44 -8.52 9.47
N LYS A 156 -20.58 -8.49 8.77
CA LYS A 156 -21.70 -9.40 9.07
C LYS A 156 -21.37 -10.86 8.81
N ASN A 157 -20.55 -11.13 7.78
CA ASN A 157 -20.22 -12.50 7.36
C ASN A 157 -18.99 -13.11 8.05
N ASN A 158 -18.17 -12.31 8.73
CA ASN A 158 -16.90 -12.76 9.33
C ASN A 158 -16.80 -12.36 10.80
N PRO A 159 -17.43 -13.12 11.74
CA PRO A 159 -17.57 -12.72 13.15
C PRO A 159 -16.25 -12.51 13.91
N GLN A 160 -15.12 -12.94 13.38
CA GLN A 160 -13.80 -12.76 13.98
C GLN A 160 -12.99 -11.62 13.37
N MET A 161 -13.51 -10.96 12.33
CA MET A 161 -12.80 -9.89 11.63
C MET A 161 -13.28 -8.51 12.08
N HIS A 162 -12.35 -7.68 12.53
CA HIS A 162 -12.53 -6.26 12.70
C HIS A 162 -12.06 -5.52 11.44
N ALA A 163 -12.48 -4.27 11.26
CA ALA A 163 -12.05 -3.43 10.16
C ALA A 163 -11.22 -2.23 10.65
N CYS A 164 -10.26 -1.78 9.83
CA CYS A 164 -9.55 -0.53 10.01
C CYS A 164 -9.67 0.31 8.73
N ILE A 165 -10.14 1.54 8.86
CA ILE A 165 -10.26 2.49 7.76
C ILE A 165 -9.27 3.61 8.01
N THR A 166 -8.46 3.91 6.99
CA THR A 166 -7.38 4.89 7.11
C THR A 166 -7.49 5.99 6.06
N ARG A 167 -7.05 7.20 6.44
CA ARG A 167 -6.74 8.33 5.55
C ARG A 167 -5.43 8.96 5.98
N GLN A 168 -4.77 9.69 5.07
CA GLN A 168 -3.51 10.36 5.39
C GLN A 168 -3.67 11.34 6.55
N VAL A 169 -4.75 12.12 6.61
CA VAL A 169 -4.99 13.16 7.61
C VAL A 169 -6.09 12.75 8.59
N ALA A 170 -5.76 12.61 9.88
CA ALA A 170 -6.70 12.21 10.93
C ALA A 170 -7.91 13.16 11.08
N GLY A 171 -7.70 14.48 10.94
CA GLY A 171 -8.74 15.49 11.07
C GLY A 171 -9.91 15.35 10.09
N THR A 172 -9.70 14.68 8.96
CA THR A 172 -10.73 14.50 7.92
C THR A 172 -11.57 13.23 8.08
N LEU A 173 -11.18 12.31 8.96
CA LEU A 173 -11.82 11.00 9.12
C LEU A 173 -13.32 11.07 9.46
N LYS A 174 -13.71 12.00 10.35
CA LYS A 174 -15.07 12.12 10.85
C LYS A 174 -16.05 12.52 9.75
N ASP A 175 -15.68 13.52 8.96
CA ASP A 175 -16.56 14.13 7.96
C ASP A 175 -16.49 13.43 6.61
N SER A 176 -15.56 12.47 6.45
CA SER A 176 -15.39 11.66 5.25
C SER A 176 -15.79 10.19 5.48
N VAL A 177 -14.81 9.30 5.72
CA VAL A 177 -15.04 7.85 5.78
C VAL A 177 -15.96 7.40 6.91
N TYR A 178 -15.94 8.08 8.06
CA TYR A 178 -16.88 7.75 9.14
C TYR A 178 -18.32 8.14 8.76
N ALA A 179 -18.51 9.33 8.19
CA ALA A 179 -19.82 9.75 7.69
C ALA A 179 -20.30 8.83 6.57
N ASN A 180 -19.40 8.41 5.65
CA ASN A 180 -19.71 7.49 4.58
C ASN A 180 -20.10 6.10 5.10
N MET A 181 -19.39 5.56 6.10
CA MET A 181 -19.78 4.29 6.74
C MET A 181 -21.16 4.37 7.40
N LYS A 182 -21.46 5.46 8.11
CA LYS A 182 -22.79 5.67 8.70
C LYS A 182 -23.88 5.74 7.63
N TRP A 183 -23.61 6.48 6.56
CA TRP A 183 -24.52 6.55 5.43
C TRP A 183 -24.76 5.17 4.82
N ALA A 184 -23.70 4.39 4.59
CA ALA A 184 -23.82 3.05 4.04
C ALA A 184 -24.63 2.10 4.94
N ILE A 185 -24.43 2.13 6.25
CA ILE A 185 -25.21 1.35 7.22
C ILE A 185 -26.68 1.77 7.18
N ASN A 186 -26.96 3.07 7.07
CA ASN A 186 -28.34 3.59 6.98
C ASN A 186 -29.02 3.16 5.68
N GLU A 187 -28.34 3.26 4.53
CA GLU A 187 -28.86 2.84 3.23
C GLU A 187 -29.18 1.34 3.18
N LEU A 188 -28.44 0.53 3.93
CA LEU A 188 -28.70 -0.90 4.09
C LEU A 188 -29.85 -1.20 5.07
N GLY A 189 -30.35 -0.19 5.80
CA GLY A 189 -31.39 -0.34 6.84
C GLY A 189 -30.90 -1.03 8.11
N LEU A 190 -29.59 -0.91 8.43
CA LEU A 190 -28.93 -1.66 9.50
C LEU A 190 -28.52 -0.78 10.69
N MET A 191 -29.02 0.45 10.80
CA MET A 191 -28.60 1.38 11.87
C MET A 191 -28.82 0.84 13.28
N GLU A 192 -29.85 0.02 13.51
CA GLU A 192 -30.10 -0.60 14.81
C GLU A 192 -29.12 -1.72 15.16
N GLU A 193 -28.41 -2.26 14.16
CA GLU A 193 -27.40 -3.30 14.38
C GLU A 193 -26.00 -2.73 14.68
N PHE A 194 -25.80 -1.40 14.55
CA PHE A 194 -24.50 -0.76 14.71
C PHE A 194 -24.54 0.40 15.71
N GLU A 195 -23.58 0.40 16.63
CA GLU A 195 -23.34 1.51 17.55
C GLU A 195 -22.26 2.44 16.98
N CYS A 196 -22.62 3.72 16.75
CA CYS A 196 -21.71 4.71 16.17
C CYS A 196 -21.18 5.66 17.26
N LYS A 197 -19.86 5.60 17.55
CA LYS A 197 -19.18 6.45 18.54
C LYS A 197 -18.32 7.51 17.87
N VAL A 198 -18.30 8.72 18.41
CA VAL A 198 -17.47 9.83 17.93
C VAL A 198 -16.19 9.98 18.76
N SER A 199 -16.21 9.51 20.02
CA SER A 199 -15.05 9.52 20.91
C SER A 199 -15.02 8.23 21.75
N PRO A 200 -14.13 7.29 21.47
CA PRO A 200 -13.26 7.22 20.30
C PRO A 200 -14.06 7.11 18.98
N LEU A 201 -13.44 7.50 17.84
CA LEU A 201 -14.09 7.42 16.52
C LEU A 201 -14.11 5.96 16.07
N GLU A 202 -15.24 5.28 16.29
CA GLU A 202 -15.44 3.85 16.07
C GLU A 202 -16.89 3.52 15.76
N ILE A 203 -17.11 2.45 15.00
CA ILE A 203 -18.44 1.88 14.77
C ILE A 203 -18.39 0.42 15.22
N LYS A 204 -19.30 0.04 16.11
CA LYS A 204 -19.35 -1.32 16.65
C LYS A 204 -20.57 -2.06 16.10
N TYR A 205 -20.39 -3.27 15.56
CA TYR A 205 -21.48 -4.18 15.21
C TYR A 205 -21.97 -4.86 16.48
N ILE A 206 -23.22 -4.59 16.87
CA ILE A 206 -23.75 -4.93 18.20
C ILE A 206 -23.88 -6.45 18.39
N LYS A 207 -24.29 -7.18 17.32
CA LYS A 207 -24.60 -8.61 17.40
C LYS A 207 -23.38 -9.47 17.81
N THR A 208 -22.21 -9.14 17.33
CA THR A 208 -20.96 -9.94 17.52
C THR A 208 -19.85 -9.15 18.21
N GLY A 209 -19.98 -7.84 18.35
CA GLY A 209 -19.03 -6.98 19.05
C GLY A 209 -17.84 -6.50 18.22
N GLN A 210 -17.77 -6.82 16.92
CA GLN A 210 -16.70 -6.34 16.04
C GLN A 210 -16.69 -4.83 15.94
N THR A 211 -15.51 -4.25 15.76
CA THR A 211 -15.32 -2.81 15.69
C THR A 211 -14.68 -2.41 14.36
N ILE A 212 -15.21 -1.34 13.78
CA ILE A 212 -14.61 -0.63 12.65
C ILE A 212 -13.85 0.56 13.24
N TYR A 213 -12.53 0.53 13.13
CA TYR A 213 -11.60 1.55 13.63
C TYR A 213 -11.31 2.58 12.53
N PHE A 214 -11.18 3.86 12.92
CA PHE A 214 -10.80 4.95 12.01
C PHE A 214 -9.48 5.55 12.48
N ARG A 215 -8.46 5.58 11.63
CA ARG A 215 -7.11 6.04 12.01
C ARG A 215 -6.48 6.90 10.91
N GLY A 216 -5.86 8.02 11.33
CA GLY A 216 -5.01 8.83 10.45
C GLY A 216 -3.61 8.22 10.30
N LEU A 217 -2.99 8.44 9.15
CA LEU A 217 -1.62 8.00 8.84
C LEU A 217 -0.56 9.08 9.13
N ASP A 218 -0.98 10.24 9.62
CA ASP A 218 -0.13 11.28 10.17
C ASP A 218 0.66 10.82 11.41
N ASP A 219 0.11 9.85 12.15
CA ASP A 219 0.74 9.19 13.28
C ASP A 219 0.61 7.66 13.19
N GLU A 220 1.57 7.01 12.53
CA GLU A 220 1.56 5.56 12.32
C GLU A 220 1.69 4.75 13.63
N THR A 221 2.12 5.37 14.73
CA THR A 221 2.22 4.68 16.02
C THR A 221 0.85 4.24 16.53
N LYS A 222 -0.19 5.00 16.22
CA LYS A 222 -1.58 4.68 16.56
C LYS A 222 -2.12 3.42 15.87
N LEU A 223 -1.60 3.09 14.68
CA LEU A 223 -1.97 1.85 13.98
C LEU A 223 -1.41 0.61 14.69
N LYS A 224 -0.17 0.68 15.16
CA LYS A 224 0.51 -0.42 15.85
C LYS A 224 -0.14 -0.76 17.19
N SER A 225 -0.84 0.19 17.80
CA SER A 225 -1.47 0.06 19.11
C SER A 225 -2.88 -0.54 19.07
N ILE A 226 -3.49 -0.72 17.89
CA ILE A 226 -4.83 -1.30 17.79
C ILE A 226 -4.78 -2.77 18.21
N LYS A 227 -5.53 -3.11 19.27
CA LYS A 227 -5.71 -4.48 19.76
C LYS A 227 -7.19 -4.74 19.94
N PRO A 228 -7.83 -5.50 19.04
CA PRO A 228 -9.20 -5.93 19.22
C PRO A 228 -9.34 -6.79 20.50
N GLU A 229 -10.49 -6.71 21.16
CA GLU A 229 -10.80 -7.52 22.36
C GLU A 229 -10.84 -9.02 22.03
N PHE A 230 -11.20 -9.35 20.79
CA PHE A 230 -11.20 -10.72 20.25
C PHE A 230 -10.87 -10.70 18.76
N GLY A 231 -10.69 -11.86 18.14
CA GLY A 231 -10.44 -11.96 16.71
C GLY A 231 -9.19 -11.19 16.24
N TYR A 232 -9.28 -10.56 15.07
CA TYR A 232 -8.19 -9.81 14.45
C TYR A 232 -8.71 -8.76 13.48
N ILE A 233 -7.84 -7.82 13.07
CA ILE A 233 -8.19 -6.87 12.01
C ILE A 233 -7.94 -7.56 10.67
N GLY A 234 -9.01 -8.03 10.03
CA GLY A 234 -8.97 -8.73 8.74
C GLY A 234 -9.42 -7.85 7.57
N ILE A 235 -9.92 -6.64 7.82
CA ILE A 235 -10.41 -5.73 6.77
C ILE A 235 -9.69 -4.39 6.90
N LEU A 236 -8.99 -3.98 5.83
CA LEU A 236 -8.32 -2.69 5.73
C LEU A 236 -8.88 -1.91 4.55
N TRP A 237 -9.16 -0.63 4.76
CA TRP A 237 -9.49 0.31 3.70
C TRP A 237 -8.61 1.56 3.78
N LYS A 238 -7.85 1.80 2.71
CA LYS A 238 -6.99 2.98 2.50
C LYS A 238 -7.73 3.95 1.57
N GLU A 239 -8.43 4.93 2.15
CA GLU A 239 -9.16 5.96 1.39
C GLU A 239 -8.24 7.11 1.03
N GLU A 240 -8.38 7.63 -0.18
CA GLU A 240 -7.47 8.61 -0.79
C GLU A 240 -6.02 8.13 -0.74
N LYS A 241 -5.80 6.92 -1.26
CA LYS A 241 -4.48 6.29 -1.29
C LYS A 241 -3.41 7.16 -1.97
N ASP A 242 -3.81 8.00 -2.91
CA ASP A 242 -2.95 8.96 -3.60
C ASP A 242 -2.27 9.99 -2.67
N GLN A 243 -2.88 10.28 -1.51
CA GLN A 243 -2.31 11.17 -0.50
C GLN A 243 -1.24 10.51 0.39
N MET A 244 -1.11 9.20 0.35
CA MET A 244 -0.08 8.49 1.12
C MET A 244 1.32 8.81 0.61
N LYS A 245 2.30 8.76 1.52
CA LYS A 245 3.72 9.11 1.23
C LYS A 245 4.46 8.10 0.33
N GLY A 246 3.75 7.14 -0.29
CA GLY A 246 4.32 6.16 -1.21
C GLY A 246 4.29 4.72 -0.68
N ASP A 247 4.90 3.81 -1.46
CA ASP A 247 4.90 2.36 -1.24
C ASP A 247 5.44 1.94 0.15
N ALA A 248 6.39 2.69 0.71
CA ALA A 248 6.97 2.38 2.01
C ALA A 248 5.95 2.55 3.14
N GLN A 249 5.17 3.63 3.09
CA GLN A 249 4.10 3.87 4.05
C GLN A 249 2.98 2.83 3.89
N GLU A 250 2.59 2.51 2.66
CA GLU A 250 1.60 1.47 2.40
C GLU A 250 2.01 0.12 2.99
N ARG A 251 3.25 -0.32 2.76
CA ARG A 251 3.77 -1.56 3.37
C ARG A 251 3.74 -1.52 4.89
N SER A 252 4.12 -0.39 5.49
CA SER A 252 4.09 -0.19 6.96
C SER A 252 2.66 -0.32 7.50
N VAL A 253 1.68 0.28 6.82
CA VAL A 253 0.25 0.21 7.19
C VAL A 253 -0.26 -1.22 7.09
N ASN A 254 -0.05 -1.89 5.97
CA ASN A 254 -0.49 -3.26 5.74
C ASN A 254 0.07 -4.23 6.81
N GLN A 255 1.38 -4.15 7.10
CA GLN A 255 2.04 -4.97 8.11
C GLN A 255 1.57 -4.65 9.54
N SER A 256 1.19 -3.41 9.82
CA SER A 256 0.73 -2.99 11.14
C SER A 256 -0.71 -3.41 11.41
N VAL A 257 -1.56 -3.42 10.39
CA VAL A 257 -3.00 -3.63 10.49
C VAL A 257 -3.40 -5.06 10.20
N LEU A 258 -3.01 -5.61 9.04
CA LEU A 258 -3.41 -6.94 8.58
C LEU A 258 -2.53 -8.03 9.20
N ARG A 259 -2.85 -8.40 10.43
CA ARG A 259 -2.10 -9.42 11.19
C ARG A 259 -3.02 -10.22 12.12
N GLY A 260 -2.64 -11.46 12.39
CA GLY A 260 -3.29 -12.29 13.41
C GLY A 260 -4.37 -13.25 12.88
N GLY A 261 -4.66 -13.25 11.58
CA GLY A 261 -5.57 -14.18 10.93
C GLY A 261 -5.03 -14.71 9.62
N ASP A 262 -5.69 -15.75 9.09
CA ASP A 262 -5.30 -16.42 7.84
C ASP A 262 -5.93 -15.74 6.60
N GLU A 263 -7.01 -14.99 6.77
CA GLU A 263 -7.74 -14.30 5.72
C GLU A 263 -7.75 -12.79 5.96
N SER A 264 -7.59 -12.01 4.90
CA SER A 264 -7.67 -10.56 4.96
C SER A 264 -8.25 -9.97 3.67
N TYR A 265 -8.88 -8.81 3.79
CA TYR A 265 -9.41 -8.02 2.69
C TYR A 265 -8.73 -6.65 2.71
N ASP A 266 -8.00 -6.32 1.66
CA ASP A 266 -7.27 -5.06 1.51
C ASP A 266 -7.89 -4.23 0.40
N PHE A 267 -8.49 -3.10 0.77
CA PHE A 267 -9.14 -2.17 -0.16
C PHE A 267 -8.39 -0.85 -0.20
N SER A 268 -8.32 -0.29 -1.39
CA SER A 268 -7.83 1.07 -1.62
C SER A 268 -8.80 1.81 -2.54
N SER A 269 -9.01 3.10 -2.31
CA SER A 269 -9.80 3.96 -3.21
C SER A 269 -9.13 5.31 -3.37
N TYR A 270 -9.08 5.80 -4.60
CA TYR A 270 -8.52 7.11 -4.93
C TYR A 270 -8.98 7.62 -6.30
N ASN A 271 -8.85 8.91 -6.52
CA ASN A 271 -8.92 9.52 -7.83
C ASN A 271 -7.48 9.62 -8.36
N PRO A 272 -7.17 9.08 -9.56
CA PRO A 272 -5.82 9.12 -10.08
C PRO A 272 -5.30 10.55 -10.17
N PRO A 273 -4.13 10.87 -9.59
CA PRO A 273 -3.46 12.16 -9.81
C PRO A 273 -3.20 12.40 -11.30
N LYS A 274 -3.07 13.67 -11.72
CA LYS A 274 -2.76 14.03 -13.11
C LYS A 274 -1.46 13.41 -13.59
N SER A 275 -0.43 13.43 -12.73
CA SER A 275 0.88 12.89 -13.06
C SER A 275 0.85 11.38 -13.30
N LYS A 276 1.25 10.96 -14.50
CA LYS A 276 1.43 9.54 -14.83
C LYS A 276 2.54 8.89 -14.02
N SER A 277 3.52 9.67 -13.56
CA SER A 277 4.65 9.24 -12.75
C SER A 277 4.33 9.11 -11.26
N ASN A 278 3.18 9.62 -10.80
CA ASN A 278 2.76 9.46 -9.41
C ASN A 278 2.73 7.97 -9.03
N TRP A 279 3.21 7.65 -7.83
CA TRP A 279 3.38 6.28 -7.36
C TRP A 279 2.10 5.43 -7.45
N VAL A 280 0.92 5.99 -7.16
CA VAL A 280 -0.36 5.25 -7.28
C VAL A 280 -0.72 4.93 -8.73
N ASN A 281 -0.35 5.78 -9.69
CA ASN A 281 -0.56 5.52 -11.12
C ASN A 281 0.43 4.47 -11.65
N ARG A 282 1.65 4.40 -11.09
CA ARG A 282 2.67 3.40 -11.44
C ARG A 282 2.36 1.99 -10.91
N ILE A 283 1.54 1.87 -9.88
CA ILE A 283 1.12 0.56 -9.35
C ILE A 283 0.58 -0.35 -10.47
N LYS A 284 -0.12 0.21 -11.45
CA LYS A 284 -0.67 -0.52 -12.61
C LYS A 284 0.40 -1.15 -13.49
N LEU A 285 1.59 -0.56 -13.52
CA LEU A 285 2.71 -1.00 -14.36
C LEU A 285 3.47 -2.18 -13.75
N THR A 286 3.25 -2.45 -12.46
CA THR A 286 3.90 -3.56 -11.76
C THR A 286 2.93 -4.73 -11.61
N PRO A 287 3.10 -5.82 -12.39
CA PRO A 287 2.25 -6.99 -12.27
C PRO A 287 2.29 -7.58 -10.86
N ASN A 288 1.13 -7.76 -10.26
CA ASN A 288 0.98 -8.43 -8.97
C ASN A 288 -0.22 -9.38 -9.04
N PRO A 289 -0.03 -10.72 -9.00
CA PRO A 289 -1.12 -11.69 -9.11
C PRO A 289 -2.11 -11.64 -7.93
N LYS A 290 -1.74 -10.94 -6.85
CA LYS A 290 -2.60 -10.71 -5.67
C LYS A 290 -3.21 -9.31 -5.65
N ARG A 291 -3.23 -8.60 -6.77
CA ARG A 291 -3.83 -7.27 -6.89
C ARG A 291 -4.84 -7.26 -8.02
N VAL A 292 -6.02 -6.74 -7.74
CA VAL A 292 -7.05 -6.44 -8.73
C VAL A 292 -7.25 -4.93 -8.76
N ILE A 293 -7.12 -4.33 -9.93
CA ILE A 293 -7.37 -2.91 -10.14
C ILE A 293 -8.70 -2.78 -10.87
N HIS A 294 -9.61 -2.02 -10.29
CA HIS A 294 -10.93 -1.76 -10.83
C HIS A 294 -11.10 -0.27 -11.08
N HIS A 295 -11.39 0.08 -12.32
CA HIS A 295 -11.65 1.45 -12.72
C HIS A 295 -13.17 1.69 -12.81
N SER A 296 -13.64 2.84 -12.33
CA SER A 296 -15.03 3.25 -12.44
C SER A 296 -15.17 4.76 -12.68
N SER A 297 -16.19 5.13 -13.41
CA SER A 297 -16.52 6.52 -13.70
C SER A 297 -17.99 6.82 -13.37
N TYR A 298 -18.35 8.09 -13.39
CA TYR A 298 -19.72 8.52 -13.18
C TYR A 298 -20.70 8.01 -14.27
N LEU A 299 -20.20 7.66 -15.45
CA LEU A 299 -20.99 7.15 -16.58
C LEU A 299 -21.68 5.81 -16.29
N GLU A 300 -21.17 5.08 -15.29
CA GLU A 300 -21.70 3.79 -14.85
C GLU A 300 -22.57 3.90 -13.61
N ALA A 301 -22.68 5.12 -13.04
CA ALA A 301 -23.53 5.42 -11.90
C ALA A 301 -24.96 5.74 -12.38
N PRO A 302 -26.00 5.35 -11.63
CA PRO A 302 -27.35 5.83 -11.89
C PRO A 302 -27.43 7.35 -11.82
N ALA A 303 -28.03 7.99 -12.81
CA ALA A 303 -28.09 9.46 -12.90
C ALA A 303 -28.78 10.10 -11.69
N GLU A 304 -29.79 9.41 -11.14
CA GLU A 304 -30.52 9.85 -9.94
C GLU A 304 -29.64 9.88 -8.68
N TRP A 305 -28.53 9.14 -8.63
CA TRP A 305 -27.60 9.16 -7.49
C TRP A 305 -26.61 10.34 -7.56
N LEU A 306 -26.37 10.85 -8.75
CA LEU A 306 -25.42 11.96 -8.99
C LEU A 306 -26.11 13.33 -8.93
N GLY A 307 -27.37 13.39 -9.35
CA GLY A 307 -28.13 14.61 -9.50
C GLY A 307 -27.82 15.36 -10.80
N GLN A 308 -28.82 16.10 -11.32
CA GLN A 308 -28.73 16.74 -12.63
C GLN A 308 -27.59 17.75 -12.72
N LYS A 309 -27.38 18.56 -11.65
CA LYS A 309 -26.30 19.56 -11.65
C LYS A 309 -24.92 18.94 -11.85
N PHE A 310 -24.63 17.78 -11.24
CA PHE A 310 -23.34 17.09 -11.42
C PHE A 310 -23.14 16.67 -12.90
N ILE A 311 -24.20 16.20 -13.54
CA ILE A 311 -24.18 15.75 -14.93
C ILE A 311 -23.98 16.95 -15.87
N ASP A 312 -24.68 18.07 -15.61
CA ASP A 312 -24.56 19.29 -16.39
C ASP A 312 -23.15 19.91 -16.25
N ASP A 313 -22.59 19.93 -15.05
CA ASP A 313 -21.22 20.40 -14.79
C ASP A 313 -20.19 19.54 -15.54
N ALA A 314 -20.37 18.21 -15.56
CA ALA A 314 -19.50 17.31 -16.31
C ALA A 314 -19.60 17.53 -17.83
N ALA A 315 -20.81 17.70 -18.35
CA ALA A 315 -21.05 17.98 -19.77
C ALA A 315 -20.43 19.33 -20.18
N HIS A 316 -20.64 20.35 -19.36
CA HIS A 316 -20.05 21.67 -19.60
C HIS A 316 -18.52 21.63 -19.60
N LEU A 317 -17.91 20.97 -18.61
CA LEU A 317 -16.45 20.83 -18.56
C LEU A 317 -15.91 20.08 -19.78
N LYS A 318 -16.63 19.06 -20.24
CA LYS A 318 -16.28 18.30 -21.44
C LYS A 318 -16.22 19.19 -22.71
N GLU A 319 -17.11 20.18 -22.81
CA GLU A 319 -17.14 21.11 -23.94
C GLU A 319 -16.01 22.15 -23.89
N ILE A 320 -15.77 22.71 -22.70
CA ILE A 320 -14.82 23.84 -22.56
C ILE A 320 -13.37 23.39 -22.30
N ASN A 321 -13.19 22.22 -21.65
CA ASN A 321 -11.87 21.66 -21.35
C ASN A 321 -11.92 20.14 -21.31
N PRO A 322 -11.86 19.47 -22.47
CA PRO A 322 -11.93 17.99 -22.56
C PRO A 322 -10.88 17.28 -21.73
N GLU A 323 -9.66 17.84 -21.62
CA GLU A 323 -8.56 17.26 -20.85
C GLU A 323 -8.86 17.27 -19.35
N ALA A 324 -9.33 18.38 -18.81
CA ALA A 324 -9.78 18.45 -17.42
C ALA A 324 -10.97 17.49 -17.15
N TYR A 325 -11.90 17.38 -18.09
CA TYR A 325 -13.01 16.44 -18.00
C TYR A 325 -12.53 14.97 -17.92
N GLU A 326 -11.61 14.57 -18.81
CA GLU A 326 -11.05 13.23 -18.80
C GLU A 326 -10.36 12.92 -17.45
N HIS A 327 -9.61 13.88 -16.93
CA HIS A 327 -8.96 13.71 -15.64
C HIS A 327 -9.96 13.64 -14.48
N GLU A 328 -10.81 14.67 -14.33
CA GLU A 328 -11.64 14.82 -13.12
C GLU A 328 -12.80 13.83 -13.08
N TYR A 329 -13.48 13.62 -14.22
CA TYR A 329 -14.69 12.81 -14.29
C TYR A 329 -14.45 11.37 -14.77
N LEU A 330 -13.45 11.15 -15.63
CA LEU A 330 -13.12 9.80 -16.09
C LEU A 330 -11.92 9.19 -15.34
N GLY A 331 -11.17 9.97 -14.54
CA GLY A 331 -10.04 9.45 -13.77
C GLY A 331 -8.83 9.08 -14.63
N VAL A 332 -8.67 9.77 -15.78
CA VAL A 332 -7.54 9.55 -16.69
C VAL A 332 -6.36 10.39 -16.22
N PRO A 333 -5.19 9.78 -15.90
CA PRO A 333 -3.98 10.54 -15.64
C PRO A 333 -3.43 11.06 -16.98
N ASN A 334 -3.90 12.24 -17.40
CA ASN A 334 -3.60 12.84 -18.70
C ASN A 334 -2.67 14.04 -18.60
N GLY A 335 -2.31 14.49 -17.39
CA GLY A 335 -1.36 15.58 -17.21
C GLY A 335 0.07 15.08 -17.29
N ASP A 336 0.92 15.91 -17.80
CA ASP A 336 2.34 15.97 -17.51
C ASP A 336 2.57 16.40 -16.04
N GLY A 337 1.50 16.52 -15.26
CA GLY A 337 1.41 16.64 -13.80
C GLY A 337 2.21 17.78 -13.17
N GLY A 338 2.83 18.62 -14.00
CA GLY A 338 3.84 19.55 -13.55
C GLY A 338 5.19 18.89 -13.30
N ASN A 339 5.42 17.67 -13.81
CA ASN A 339 6.73 17.07 -13.81
C ASN A 339 7.73 17.94 -14.56
N VAL A 340 8.88 18.13 -13.96
CA VAL A 340 9.97 18.87 -14.60
C VAL A 340 10.52 18.12 -15.80
N PHE A 341 10.50 16.78 -15.76
CA PHE A 341 10.98 15.91 -16.84
C PHE A 341 9.82 15.11 -17.46
N GLU A 342 9.48 15.40 -18.70
CA GLU A 342 8.34 14.81 -19.40
C GLU A 342 8.73 13.62 -20.27
N TYR A 343 9.95 13.65 -20.87
CA TYR A 343 10.39 12.65 -21.81
C TYR A 343 11.20 11.56 -21.10
N LEU A 344 10.51 10.59 -20.51
CA LEU A 344 11.11 9.46 -19.79
C LEU A 344 10.84 8.15 -20.51
N GLU A 345 11.88 7.32 -20.65
CA GLU A 345 11.81 5.95 -21.15
C GLU A 345 12.29 5.00 -20.05
N ILE A 346 11.36 4.31 -19.40
CA ILE A 346 11.68 3.40 -18.31
C ILE A 346 11.76 1.96 -18.84
N ARG A 347 12.97 1.38 -18.85
CA ARG A 347 13.22 0.03 -19.32
C ARG A 347 14.52 -0.54 -18.78
N ASP A 348 14.69 -1.84 -18.90
CA ASP A 348 15.98 -2.51 -18.65
C ASP A 348 17.02 -2.04 -19.68
N ILE A 349 18.25 -1.78 -19.22
CA ILE A 349 19.42 -1.47 -20.05
C ILE A 349 20.41 -2.64 -19.89
N THR A 350 20.68 -3.35 -20.99
CA THR A 350 21.53 -4.55 -20.96
C THR A 350 23.02 -4.21 -20.93
N ASP A 351 23.86 -5.09 -20.38
CA ASP A 351 25.32 -4.91 -20.37
C ASP A 351 25.91 -4.89 -21.80
N GLU A 352 25.28 -5.61 -22.74
CA GLU A 352 25.66 -5.57 -24.15
C GLU A 352 25.38 -4.19 -24.77
N GLU A 353 24.25 -3.55 -24.41
CA GLU A 353 23.95 -2.19 -24.83
C GLU A 353 24.95 -1.19 -24.25
N ILE A 354 25.28 -1.31 -22.96
CA ILE A 354 26.28 -0.44 -22.30
C ILE A 354 27.66 -0.59 -22.90
N SER A 355 28.07 -1.78 -23.28
CA SER A 355 29.40 -2.03 -23.89
C SER A 355 29.64 -1.30 -25.22
N ARG A 356 28.57 -0.83 -25.86
CA ARG A 356 28.60 -0.08 -27.12
C ARG A 356 28.54 1.45 -26.93
N MET A 357 28.45 1.89 -25.67
CA MET A 357 28.32 3.30 -25.31
C MET A 357 29.68 3.95 -25.19
N ASP A 358 30.00 4.87 -26.09
CA ASP A 358 31.32 5.49 -26.25
C ASP A 358 31.38 6.94 -25.70
N ARG A 359 30.24 7.57 -25.48
CA ARG A 359 30.15 8.99 -25.05
C ARG A 359 29.64 9.11 -23.64
N ILE A 360 30.50 8.75 -22.69
CA ILE A 360 30.18 8.71 -21.26
C ILE A 360 30.31 10.10 -20.62
N PHE A 361 29.37 10.41 -19.76
CA PHE A 361 29.37 11.58 -18.90
C PHE A 361 29.17 11.14 -17.44
N ALA A 362 29.88 11.80 -16.53
CA ALA A 362 29.75 11.53 -15.12
C ALA A 362 29.61 12.83 -14.32
N GLY A 363 28.69 12.83 -13.38
CA GLY A 363 28.46 13.97 -12.49
C GLY A 363 28.46 13.57 -11.01
N VAL A 364 28.83 14.51 -10.16
CA VAL A 364 28.89 14.32 -8.71
C VAL A 364 28.21 15.47 -8.02
N ASP A 365 27.27 15.13 -7.15
CA ASP A 365 26.70 16.02 -6.14
C ASP A 365 27.16 15.58 -4.76
N TYR A 366 27.79 16.52 -4.02
CA TYR A 366 28.33 16.20 -2.71
C TYR A 366 27.26 16.36 -1.63
N GLY A 367 27.14 15.37 -0.76
CA GLY A 367 26.32 15.40 0.43
C GLY A 367 26.91 14.50 1.52
N TRP A 368 26.51 14.74 2.77
CA TRP A 368 26.98 13.93 3.90
C TRP A 368 25.82 13.31 4.69
N TYR A 369 25.04 14.13 5.36
CA TYR A 369 23.84 13.76 6.10
C TYR A 369 23.16 15.04 6.65
N PRO A 370 21.86 15.25 6.45
CA PRO A 370 20.88 14.33 5.87
C PRO A 370 21.00 14.14 4.36
N ASP A 371 21.72 15.02 3.66
CA ASP A 371 21.88 15.00 2.22
C ASP A 371 22.76 13.83 1.75
N ALA A 372 22.45 13.26 0.62
CA ALA A 372 23.19 12.14 0.09
C ALA A 372 24.34 12.60 -0.83
N PHE A 373 25.46 11.87 -0.81
CA PHE A 373 26.42 11.91 -1.89
C PHE A 373 25.83 11.16 -3.09
N CYS A 374 25.86 11.78 -4.26
CA CYS A 374 25.42 11.14 -5.51
C CYS A 374 26.52 11.24 -6.59
N TYR A 375 26.98 10.09 -7.08
CA TYR A 375 27.72 9.94 -8.33
C TYR A 375 26.78 9.30 -9.36
N LEU A 376 26.68 9.88 -10.55
CA LEU A 376 25.86 9.36 -11.62
C LEU A 376 26.69 9.19 -12.90
N ARG A 377 26.70 7.98 -13.46
CA ARG A 377 27.33 7.63 -14.75
C ARG A 377 26.27 7.52 -15.82
N THR A 378 26.48 8.21 -16.94
CA THR A 378 25.50 8.33 -18.01
C THR A 378 26.13 8.22 -19.38
N TYR A 379 25.32 7.92 -20.40
CA TYR A 379 25.68 7.96 -21.81
C TYR A 379 24.78 8.93 -22.57
N TYR A 380 25.32 9.65 -23.54
CA TYR A 380 24.58 10.57 -24.39
C TYR A 380 24.58 10.15 -25.85
N ASP A 381 23.43 9.66 -26.34
CA ASP A 381 23.15 9.48 -27.75
C ASP A 381 22.73 10.82 -28.38
N SER A 382 23.68 11.53 -28.96
CA SER A 382 23.41 12.85 -29.54
C SER A 382 22.61 12.78 -30.85
N ALA A 383 22.56 11.62 -31.53
CA ALA A 383 21.78 11.47 -32.75
C ALA A 383 20.29 11.31 -32.46
N ARG A 384 19.95 10.68 -31.31
CA ARG A 384 18.57 10.45 -30.87
C ARG A 384 18.16 11.39 -29.75
N GLU A 385 19.07 12.25 -29.31
CA GLU A 385 18.88 13.16 -28.16
C GLU A 385 18.45 12.41 -26.87
N LYS A 386 19.05 11.23 -26.62
CA LYS A 386 18.76 10.39 -25.47
C LYS A 386 19.91 10.37 -24.48
N ILE A 387 19.56 10.46 -23.19
CA ILE A 387 20.47 10.31 -22.07
C ILE A 387 20.13 8.99 -21.38
N TYR A 388 21.09 8.09 -21.24
CA TYR A 388 20.93 6.81 -20.55
C TYR A 388 21.61 6.88 -19.20
N LEU A 389 20.89 6.53 -18.13
CA LEU A 389 21.46 6.41 -16.79
C LEU A 389 22.01 4.99 -16.63
N ILE A 390 23.34 4.86 -16.49
CA ILE A 390 24.04 3.58 -16.54
C ILE A 390 24.24 2.96 -15.15
N ASP A 391 24.75 3.77 -14.21
CA ASP A 391 25.05 3.32 -12.84
C ASP A 391 25.06 4.53 -11.89
N GLU A 392 24.79 4.29 -10.61
CA GLU A 392 24.82 5.31 -9.57
C GLU A 392 25.52 4.84 -8.29
N LEU A 393 26.14 5.77 -7.57
CA LEU A 393 26.47 5.61 -6.17
C LEU A 393 25.68 6.66 -5.39
N TYR A 394 24.73 6.24 -4.57
CA TYR A 394 23.89 7.12 -3.78
C TYR A 394 24.00 6.71 -2.31
N VAL A 395 24.77 7.48 -1.51
CA VAL A 395 25.16 7.05 -0.16
C VAL A 395 25.25 8.22 0.81
N ASN A 396 25.06 7.93 2.10
CA ASN A 396 25.24 8.89 3.18
C ASN A 396 26.44 8.50 4.05
N LYS A 397 27.12 9.48 4.63
CA LYS A 397 28.23 9.30 5.57
C LYS A 397 29.42 8.50 5.02
N TRP A 398 29.65 8.57 3.72
CA TRP A 398 30.88 8.05 3.12
C TRP A 398 31.89 9.18 2.92
N SER A 399 33.15 8.91 3.28
CA SER A 399 34.24 9.83 3.01
C SER A 399 34.58 9.90 1.52
N ASN A 400 35.17 11.02 1.06
CA ASN A 400 35.61 11.17 -0.31
C ASN A 400 36.58 10.07 -0.74
N SER A 401 37.46 9.60 0.15
CA SER A 401 38.36 8.46 -0.13
C SER A 401 37.56 7.18 -0.41
N LYS A 402 36.55 6.87 0.38
CA LYS A 402 35.73 5.66 0.21
C LYS A 402 34.91 5.70 -1.08
N THR A 403 34.37 6.87 -1.45
CA THR A 403 33.65 7.05 -2.71
C THR A 403 34.60 6.94 -3.91
N ALA A 404 35.82 7.52 -3.80
CA ALA A 404 36.85 7.41 -4.83
C ALA A 404 37.29 5.96 -5.04
N ASP A 405 37.47 5.19 -3.98
CA ASP A 405 37.82 3.76 -4.07
C ASP A 405 36.73 2.94 -4.76
N TRP A 406 35.45 3.25 -4.48
CA TRP A 406 34.33 2.60 -5.16
C TRP A 406 34.33 2.90 -6.68
N ILE A 407 34.51 4.17 -7.06
CA ILE A 407 34.57 4.60 -8.47
C ILE A 407 35.70 3.86 -9.21
N LYS A 408 36.89 3.79 -8.62
CA LYS A 408 38.03 3.06 -9.19
C LYS A 408 37.79 1.57 -9.28
N LYS A 409 37.22 0.96 -8.24
CA LYS A 409 36.88 -0.46 -8.22
C LYS A 409 35.92 -0.84 -9.34
N LYS A 410 35.04 0.08 -9.74
CA LYS A 410 34.12 -0.09 -10.86
C LYS A 410 34.79 0.15 -12.23
N GLY A 411 36.04 0.67 -12.26
CA GLY A 411 36.71 1.08 -13.50
C GLY A 411 36.07 2.33 -14.12
N TYR A 412 35.58 3.25 -13.31
CA TYR A 412 34.89 4.48 -13.76
C TYR A 412 35.79 5.71 -13.67
N ASP A 413 37.09 5.51 -13.66
CA ASP A 413 38.15 6.54 -13.69
C ASP A 413 38.62 6.90 -15.12
N ASP A 414 37.90 6.43 -16.13
CA ASP A 414 38.20 6.60 -17.56
C ASP A 414 37.71 7.94 -18.14
N TYR A 415 36.72 8.58 -17.54
CA TYR A 415 36.14 9.85 -18.01
C TYR A 415 36.13 10.93 -16.92
N THR A 416 36.27 12.19 -17.36
CA THR A 416 36.23 13.34 -16.44
C THR A 416 34.87 13.48 -15.78
N MET A 417 34.86 13.45 -14.45
CA MET A 417 33.68 13.73 -13.64
C MET A 417 33.51 15.24 -13.43
N ILE A 418 32.31 15.73 -13.59
CA ILE A 418 31.97 17.10 -13.29
C ILE A 418 31.30 17.13 -11.91
N CYS A 419 31.96 17.76 -10.96
CA CYS A 419 31.55 17.77 -9.56
C CYS A 419 30.93 19.10 -9.18
N ASP A 420 30.08 19.12 -8.14
CA ASP A 420 29.65 20.38 -7.55
C ASP A 420 30.87 21.22 -7.17
N SER A 421 30.91 22.47 -7.64
CA SER A 421 31.99 23.41 -7.35
C SER A 421 31.83 24.18 -6.03
N ALA A 422 30.72 23.98 -5.30
CA ALA A 422 30.54 24.53 -3.96
C ALA A 422 31.53 23.91 -2.94
N GLU A 423 32.03 22.69 -3.23
CA GLU A 423 33.00 21.97 -2.39
C GLU A 423 34.37 21.78 -3.08
N PRO A 424 35.20 22.82 -3.26
CA PRO A 424 36.48 22.71 -3.95
C PRO A 424 37.43 21.72 -3.32
N LYS A 425 37.35 21.54 -1.98
CA LYS A 425 38.15 20.58 -1.24
C LYS A 425 37.82 19.15 -1.66
N SER A 426 36.56 18.80 -1.74
CA SER A 426 36.10 17.48 -2.15
C SER A 426 36.51 17.16 -3.59
N VAL A 427 36.50 18.15 -4.48
CA VAL A 427 37.03 18.01 -5.86
C VAL A 427 38.53 17.71 -5.85
N ASN A 428 39.32 18.40 -4.97
CA ASN A 428 40.74 18.13 -4.84
C ASN A 428 41.01 16.75 -4.24
N ASP A 429 40.25 16.32 -3.23
CA ASP A 429 40.38 14.98 -2.66
C ASP A 429 40.23 13.89 -3.76
N PHE A 430 39.33 14.08 -4.70
CA PHE A 430 39.17 13.16 -5.84
C PHE A 430 40.37 13.18 -6.78
N ARG A 431 40.93 14.38 -7.09
CA ARG A 431 42.15 14.49 -7.90
C ARG A 431 43.33 13.86 -7.22
N ASP A 432 43.50 14.09 -5.91
CA ASP A 432 44.58 13.49 -5.10
C ASP A 432 44.43 11.97 -5.04
N ALA A 433 43.20 11.48 -5.05
CA ALA A 433 42.90 10.06 -5.23
C ALA A 433 43.16 9.56 -6.67
N GLY A 434 43.58 10.40 -7.61
CA GLY A 434 43.88 10.01 -9.00
C GLY A 434 42.65 9.90 -9.92
N LEU A 435 41.50 10.47 -9.53
CA LEU A 435 40.32 10.52 -10.37
C LEU A 435 40.33 11.78 -11.26
N PRO A 436 39.91 11.68 -12.54
CA PRO A 436 39.79 12.85 -13.44
C PRO A 436 38.55 13.65 -13.04
N ALA A 437 38.69 14.57 -12.07
CA ALA A 437 37.59 15.38 -11.54
C ALA A 437 37.81 16.86 -11.75
N ARG A 438 36.73 17.61 -12.07
CA ARG A 438 36.73 19.07 -12.06
C ARG A 438 35.41 19.62 -11.51
N GLY A 439 35.48 20.80 -10.92
CA GLY A 439 34.28 21.54 -10.52
C GLY A 439 33.46 22.02 -11.72
N ALA A 440 32.15 22.02 -11.59
CA ALA A 440 31.23 22.59 -12.54
C ALA A 440 31.41 24.10 -12.60
N ILE A 441 31.25 24.69 -13.77
CA ILE A 441 31.27 26.14 -13.96
C ILE A 441 29.87 26.66 -13.64
N LYS A 442 29.72 27.33 -12.52
CA LYS A 442 28.48 27.96 -12.07
C LYS A 442 28.47 29.45 -12.46
N GLY A 443 27.40 29.91 -13.10
CA GLY A 443 27.17 31.29 -13.46
C GLY A 443 25.69 31.67 -13.30
N PRO A 444 25.34 32.95 -13.46
CA PRO A 444 23.93 33.35 -13.41
C PRO A 444 23.09 32.53 -14.40
N GLY A 445 21.97 31.93 -13.91
CA GLY A 445 21.09 31.13 -14.74
C GLY A 445 21.59 29.70 -15.06
N SER A 446 22.74 29.25 -14.54
CA SER A 446 23.29 27.92 -14.83
C SER A 446 22.36 26.77 -14.42
N ILE A 447 21.58 26.94 -13.36
CA ILE A 447 20.55 25.99 -12.92
C ILE A 447 19.46 25.87 -13.99
N GLU A 448 18.90 27.01 -14.40
CA GLU A 448 17.83 27.07 -15.39
C GLU A 448 18.26 26.54 -16.76
N TYR A 449 19.48 26.89 -17.21
CA TYR A 449 20.02 26.36 -18.47
C TYR A 449 20.24 24.84 -18.41
N GLY A 450 20.68 24.31 -17.27
CA GLY A 450 20.86 22.89 -17.06
C GLY A 450 19.54 22.12 -17.11
N PHE A 451 18.52 22.62 -16.41
CA PHE A 451 17.19 22.02 -16.46
C PHE A 451 16.58 22.07 -17.87
N LYS A 452 16.62 23.25 -18.52
CA LYS A 452 16.13 23.39 -19.91
C LYS A 452 16.83 22.44 -20.88
N PHE A 453 18.14 22.20 -20.72
CA PHE A 453 18.86 21.23 -21.52
C PHE A 453 18.32 19.81 -21.29
N LEU A 454 18.20 19.37 -20.03
CA LEU A 454 17.71 18.05 -19.69
C LEU A 454 16.25 17.83 -20.12
N GLN A 455 15.40 18.83 -19.99
CA GLN A 455 13.98 18.80 -20.39
C GLN A 455 13.78 18.57 -21.89
N THR A 456 14.76 18.92 -22.72
CA THR A 456 14.68 18.66 -24.16
C THR A 456 15.13 17.25 -24.56
N LYS A 457 15.61 16.43 -23.61
CA LYS A 457 16.16 15.10 -23.88
C LYS A 457 15.21 14.01 -23.38
N THR A 458 15.22 12.87 -24.07
CA THR A 458 14.61 11.65 -23.52
C THR A 458 15.58 11.03 -22.53
N ILE A 459 15.18 10.87 -21.27
CA ILE A 459 15.99 10.23 -20.24
C ILE A 459 15.57 8.75 -20.14
N VAL A 460 16.50 7.85 -20.47
CA VAL A 460 16.31 6.40 -20.40
C VAL A 460 16.82 5.90 -19.06
N ILE A 461 15.95 5.28 -18.29
CA ILE A 461 16.23 4.89 -16.90
C ILE A 461 15.94 3.40 -16.71
N ASP A 462 16.91 2.69 -16.15
CA ASP A 462 16.71 1.34 -15.62
C ASP A 462 16.62 1.42 -14.09
N PRO A 463 15.43 1.19 -13.50
CA PRO A 463 15.24 1.28 -12.05
C PRO A 463 16.09 0.29 -11.23
N LYS A 464 16.63 -0.77 -11.88
CA LYS A 464 17.50 -1.73 -11.21
C LYS A 464 18.93 -1.20 -11.09
N ARG A 465 19.38 -0.39 -12.08
CA ARG A 465 20.73 0.18 -12.15
C ARG A 465 20.84 1.51 -11.40
N THR A 466 19.81 2.35 -11.52
CA THR A 466 19.79 3.70 -10.95
C THR A 466 18.47 3.96 -10.17
N PRO A 467 18.22 3.22 -9.08
CA PRO A 467 16.94 3.29 -8.34
C PRO A 467 16.68 4.65 -7.69
N ASN A 468 17.71 5.36 -7.23
CA ASN A 468 17.54 6.68 -6.61
C ASN A 468 17.32 7.77 -7.66
N ALA A 469 18.10 7.77 -8.74
CA ALA A 469 17.87 8.68 -9.88
C ALA A 469 16.48 8.44 -10.51
N TYR A 470 16.06 7.18 -10.64
CA TYR A 470 14.70 6.84 -11.09
C TYR A 470 13.65 7.52 -10.21
N LYS A 471 13.77 7.37 -8.89
CA LYS A 471 12.83 7.94 -7.94
C LYS A 471 12.80 9.47 -8.04
N GLU A 472 13.97 10.12 -7.92
CA GLU A 472 14.05 11.58 -7.97
C GLU A 472 13.49 12.14 -9.29
N ILE A 473 13.94 11.65 -10.44
CA ILE A 473 13.54 12.17 -11.76
C ILE A 473 12.03 11.97 -12.01
N THR A 474 11.47 10.84 -11.60
CA THR A 474 10.04 10.58 -11.81
C THR A 474 9.12 11.29 -10.81
N GLU A 475 9.64 11.72 -9.67
CA GLU A 475 8.87 12.39 -8.61
C GLU A 475 9.15 13.90 -8.55
N TYR A 476 10.03 14.45 -9.41
CA TYR A 476 10.40 15.85 -9.40
C TYR A 476 9.36 16.71 -10.13
N GLU A 477 8.50 17.34 -9.36
CA GLU A 477 7.39 18.16 -9.85
C GLU A 477 7.60 19.63 -9.47
N TYR A 478 7.14 20.56 -10.33
CA TYR A 478 7.11 21.97 -9.99
C TYR A 478 6.25 22.24 -8.75
N ASP A 479 6.68 23.15 -7.91
CA ASP A 479 5.88 23.61 -6.78
C ASP A 479 4.56 24.24 -7.26
N ARG A 480 3.54 24.16 -6.41
CA ARG A 480 2.22 24.73 -6.69
C ARG A 480 1.83 25.72 -5.61
N ASP A 481 1.12 26.77 -6.02
CA ASP A 481 0.49 27.70 -5.10
C ASP A 481 -0.73 27.07 -4.39
N LYS A 482 -1.35 27.82 -3.48
CA LYS A 482 -2.54 27.36 -2.75
C LYS A 482 -3.74 27.11 -3.65
N GLU A 483 -3.77 27.72 -4.80
CA GLU A 483 -4.78 27.60 -5.85
C GLU A 483 -4.49 26.43 -6.80
N GLY A 484 -3.32 25.77 -6.65
CA GLY A 484 -2.91 24.60 -7.46
C GLY A 484 -2.18 24.95 -8.77
N ASN A 485 -1.87 26.24 -9.01
CA ASN A 485 -1.11 26.65 -10.19
C ASN A 485 0.38 26.38 -9.99
N VAL A 486 1.07 26.01 -11.06
CA VAL A 486 2.52 25.79 -11.06
C VAL A 486 3.25 27.10 -10.74
N ILE A 487 4.11 27.06 -9.73
CA ILE A 487 5.00 28.18 -9.39
C ILE A 487 6.22 28.11 -10.30
N SER A 488 6.63 29.27 -10.83
CA SER A 488 7.84 29.36 -11.66
C SER A 488 9.09 29.11 -10.83
N GLY A 489 9.97 28.25 -11.31
CA GLY A 489 11.21 27.84 -10.66
C GLY A 489 11.26 26.32 -10.46
N TYR A 490 12.41 25.83 -10.03
CA TYR A 490 12.60 24.42 -9.74
C TYR A 490 12.59 24.20 -8.24
N PRO A 491 11.87 23.17 -7.72
CA PRO A 491 11.83 22.86 -6.29
C PRO A 491 13.23 22.65 -5.71
N ASP A 492 13.41 23.04 -4.47
CA ASP A 492 14.65 22.80 -3.73
C ASP A 492 14.44 21.60 -2.80
N GLY A 493 15.21 20.53 -3.00
CA GLY A 493 15.20 19.33 -2.14
C GLY A 493 14.97 18.01 -2.89
N ASN A 494 15.58 16.94 -2.37
CA ASN A 494 15.58 15.58 -2.93
C ASN A 494 15.95 15.53 -4.43
N ASP A 495 16.98 16.29 -4.82
CA ASP A 495 17.40 16.48 -6.21
C ASP A 495 18.90 16.16 -6.44
N HIS A 496 19.48 15.31 -5.57
CA HIS A 496 20.91 14.99 -5.62
C HIS A 496 21.31 14.26 -6.91
N ALA A 497 20.51 13.29 -7.36
CA ALA A 497 20.77 12.61 -8.63
C ALA A 497 20.48 13.55 -9.83
N ILE A 498 19.50 14.43 -9.72
CA ILE A 498 19.18 15.46 -10.71
C ILE A 498 20.31 16.48 -10.79
N SER A 499 20.83 16.93 -9.66
CA SER A 499 21.99 17.83 -9.59
C SER A 499 23.24 17.19 -10.17
N ALA A 500 23.55 15.93 -9.82
CA ALA A 500 24.63 15.17 -10.43
C ALA A 500 24.46 15.05 -11.95
N LEU A 501 23.24 14.74 -12.42
CA LEU A 501 22.91 14.68 -13.85
C LEU A 501 23.15 16.02 -14.54
N ARG A 502 22.69 17.11 -13.95
CA ARG A 502 22.89 18.46 -14.48
C ARG A 502 24.38 18.84 -14.53
N TYR A 503 25.17 18.48 -13.52
CA TYR A 503 26.62 18.70 -13.57
C TYR A 503 27.26 17.86 -14.67
N ALA A 504 26.93 16.58 -14.83
CA ALA A 504 27.49 15.74 -15.88
C ALA A 504 27.40 16.40 -17.27
N TYR A 505 26.30 17.07 -17.55
CA TYR A 505 26.04 17.71 -18.85
C TYR A 505 26.42 19.19 -18.93
N GLU A 506 26.99 19.77 -17.88
CA GLU A 506 27.46 21.16 -17.86
C GLU A 506 28.30 21.52 -19.09
N PRO A 507 29.24 20.68 -19.57
CA PRO A 507 30.06 21.00 -20.74
C PRO A 507 29.29 21.19 -22.04
N LEU A 508 28.05 20.69 -22.13
CA LEU A 508 27.23 20.77 -23.35
C LEU A 508 26.36 22.03 -23.41
N PHE A 509 25.84 22.49 -22.27
CA PHE A 509 24.95 23.65 -22.21
C PHE A 509 25.66 24.93 -21.76
N ASN A 510 26.79 24.82 -21.08
CA ASN A 510 27.56 25.97 -20.62
C ASN A 510 28.65 26.33 -21.67
N ARG A 511 28.28 26.40 -22.94
CA ARG A 511 29.17 26.90 -23.98
C ARG A 511 29.47 28.38 -23.64
N ARG A 512 30.71 28.69 -23.24
CA ARG A 512 31.24 30.04 -23.22
C ARG A 512 30.99 30.61 -24.60
N GLY A 513 30.18 31.67 -24.69
CA GLY A 513 30.13 32.47 -25.91
C GLY A 513 31.57 32.82 -26.25
N HIS A 514 32.06 32.35 -27.39
CA HIS A 514 33.25 32.94 -27.95
C HIS A 514 32.86 34.40 -28.23
N SER A 515 33.26 35.29 -27.33
CA SER A 515 33.43 36.70 -27.70
C SER A 515 34.47 36.68 -28.81
N ALA A 516 34.02 36.97 -30.03
CA ALA A 516 34.83 37.31 -31.16
C ALA A 516 35.72 38.55 -30.85
#